data_3e552dcd6ffa86f56d86effb73009325
#
_entry.id   3e552dcd6ffa86f56d86effb73009325
#
_cell.length_a   1.000
_cell.length_b   1.000
_cell.length_c   1.000
_cell.angle_alpha   90.00
_cell.angle_beta   90.00
_cell.angle_gamma   90.00
#
_symmetry.space_group_name_H-M   'P 1'
#
loop_
_entity.id
_entity.type
_entity.pdbx_description
1 polymer ?
#
loop_
_entity_poly.entity_id
_entity_poly.type
_entity_poly.pdbx_seq_one_letter_code
_entity_poly.pdbx_strand_id
1 'polypeptide(L)'
;MSWQSAARGGFVRTLHRGGLPIRTGVTDLQNQLSRISLATNSSPARPQFQPISSIQSLFQANSFATASTPLKASKTPKAKTPKTAASKAKKAPLSEKQQEALKIKQQRAHIKELKATALVRPKRLVTSAYGLAMTEKLQEVKGQYPVKEAWSIGVQHATSLSPQEKGKLQAQADANRAANAAAYDAWVKSHTPLQIKDANTARLTLSRIGKKTYPAIKDDRLPKTPQSAYIIFVTQRMETLNYEGKSVTEAIKVISAEWTELPQSEKDHYHKLQVEDRQRYEKEHQEVYGEPAPKSSVYKTPEDYN
;
A
#
# COMPACT_ATOMS: atom_id res chain seq x y z
N MET A 1 -50.58 -32.32 -53.28
CA MET A 1 -50.07 -33.65 -53.01
C MET A 1 -48.97 -33.49 -51.98
N SER A 2 -49.33 -33.61 -50.76
CA SER A 2 -48.97 -34.48 -49.66
C SER A 2 -47.60 -35.14 -49.79
N TRP A 3 -46.83 -34.94 -48.77
CA TRP A 3 -46.43 -36.01 -47.83
C TRP A 3 -45.79 -35.42 -46.60
N GLN A 4 -46.38 -35.71 -45.45
CA GLN A 4 -45.87 -35.54 -44.09
C GLN A 4 -44.79 -36.55 -43.83
N SER A 5 -43.82 -36.17 -43.03
CA SER A 5 -43.12 -37.15 -42.20
C SER A 5 -42.64 -36.50 -40.89
N ALA A 6 -43.22 -37.02 -39.86
CA ALA A 6 -42.87 -36.71 -38.46
C ALA A 6 -41.58 -37.44 -38.06
N ALA A 7 -40.69 -36.78 -37.36
CA ALA A 7 -39.62 -37.44 -36.59
C ALA A 7 -39.50 -36.81 -35.19
N ARG A 8 -39.72 -37.68 -34.23
CA ARG A 8 -39.70 -37.55 -32.77
C ARG A 8 -38.38 -36.98 -32.27
N GLY A 9 -38.41 -36.02 -31.40
CA GLY A 9 -38.14 -36.14 -29.95
C GLY A 9 -36.73 -36.56 -29.55
N GLY A 10 -35.94 -35.59 -29.15
CA GLY A 10 -34.71 -35.81 -28.40
C GLY A 10 -34.42 -34.58 -27.57
N PHE A 11 -34.93 -34.55 -26.34
CA PHE A 11 -34.55 -33.55 -25.32
C PHE A 11 -33.10 -33.78 -24.90
N VAL A 12 -32.18 -33.04 -25.46
CA VAL A 12 -30.83 -32.94 -24.91
C VAL A 12 -30.82 -31.75 -23.98
N ARG A 13 -30.81 -32.01 -22.66
CA ARG A 13 -30.55 -31.03 -21.62
C ARG A 13 -29.09 -30.62 -21.74
N THR A 14 -28.82 -29.50 -22.40
CA THR A 14 -27.51 -28.83 -22.33
C THR A 14 -27.43 -28.10 -21.00
N LEU A 15 -26.69 -28.67 -20.08
CA LEU A 15 -26.26 -27.99 -18.85
C LEU A 15 -25.29 -26.85 -19.26
N HIS A 16 -25.82 -25.64 -19.31
CA HIS A 16 -24.98 -24.43 -19.36
C HIS A 16 -24.28 -24.28 -18.04
N ARG A 17 -23.07 -24.80 -17.96
CA ARG A 17 -22.11 -24.52 -16.93
C ARG A 17 -21.56 -23.13 -17.25
N GLY A 18 -22.11 -22.09 -16.60
CA GLY A 18 -21.63 -20.72 -16.68
C GLY A 18 -20.18 -20.62 -16.20
N GLY A 19 -19.25 -20.63 -17.12
CA GLY A 19 -17.87 -20.28 -16.88
C GLY A 19 -17.78 -18.76 -16.69
N LEU A 20 -17.45 -18.29 -15.50
CA LEU A 20 -17.06 -16.91 -15.26
C LEU A 20 -15.75 -16.63 -16.01
N PRO A 21 -15.63 -15.54 -16.76
CA PRO A 21 -14.37 -15.18 -17.39
C PRO A 21 -13.39 -14.75 -16.29
N ILE A 22 -12.41 -15.59 -16.00
CA ILE A 22 -11.23 -15.22 -15.19
C ILE A 22 -10.37 -14.31 -16.06
N ARG A 23 -10.61 -13.02 -15.98
CA ARG A 23 -9.69 -12.01 -16.50
C ARG A 23 -8.58 -11.78 -15.46
N THR A 24 -7.64 -12.70 -15.36
CA THR A 24 -6.37 -12.46 -14.70
C THR A 24 -5.48 -11.70 -15.67
N GLY A 25 -5.50 -10.37 -15.59
CA GLY A 25 -4.59 -9.55 -16.36
C GLY A 25 -3.14 -9.82 -15.93
N VAL A 26 -2.21 -9.71 -16.87
CA VAL A 26 -0.76 -9.87 -16.69
C VAL A 26 -0.22 -9.07 -15.48
N THR A 27 -0.86 -7.96 -15.15
CA THR A 27 -0.54 -7.11 -14.00
C THR A 27 -0.76 -7.78 -12.63
N ASP A 28 -1.74 -8.69 -12.52
CA ASP A 28 -1.99 -9.41 -11.26
C ASP A 28 -0.96 -10.51 -11.02
N LEU A 29 -0.49 -11.15 -12.08
CA LEU A 29 0.60 -12.13 -12.03
C LEU A 29 1.92 -11.49 -11.58
N GLN A 30 2.28 -10.33 -12.11
CA GLN A 30 3.47 -9.59 -11.71
C GLN A 30 3.44 -9.21 -10.22
N ASN A 31 2.28 -8.80 -9.71
CA ASN A 31 2.12 -8.49 -8.29
C ASN A 31 2.22 -9.72 -7.39
N GLN A 32 1.77 -10.88 -7.84
CA GLN A 32 1.90 -12.14 -7.10
C GLN A 32 3.33 -12.67 -7.12
N LEU A 33 4.03 -12.59 -8.25
CA LEU A 33 5.43 -13.00 -8.39
C LEU A 33 6.37 -12.16 -7.53
N SER A 34 6.14 -10.86 -7.43
CA SER A 34 6.91 -9.97 -6.55
C SER A 34 6.77 -10.33 -5.07
N ARG A 35 5.62 -10.86 -4.67
CA ARG A 35 5.39 -11.34 -3.29
C ARG A 35 6.08 -12.66 -2.99
N ILE A 36 6.24 -13.53 -3.99
CA ILE A 36 6.86 -14.84 -3.84
C ILE A 36 8.40 -14.72 -3.78
N SER A 37 9.01 -13.82 -4.56
CA SER A 37 10.44 -13.56 -4.54
C SER A 37 10.96 -13.07 -3.18
N LEU A 38 10.09 -12.44 -2.37
CA LEU A 38 10.41 -12.00 -1.00
C LEU A 38 10.31 -13.11 0.05
N ALA A 39 9.68 -14.25 -0.27
CA ALA A 39 9.43 -15.34 0.69
C ALA A 39 10.52 -16.45 0.65
N THR A 40 11.39 -16.46 -0.36
CA THR A 40 12.41 -17.52 -0.54
C THR A 40 13.78 -17.22 0.08
N ASN A 41 13.99 -16.05 0.69
CA ASN A 41 15.21 -15.77 1.43
C ASN A 41 15.09 -16.30 2.87
N SER A 42 15.60 -17.50 3.06
CA SER A 42 16.13 -18.14 4.28
C SER A 42 15.89 -17.42 5.60
N SER A 43 15.09 -18.05 6.44
CA SER A 43 14.96 -17.74 7.87
C SER A 43 16.24 -18.04 8.63
N PRO A 44 16.85 -17.10 9.33
CA PRO A 44 17.55 -17.40 10.57
C PRO A 44 16.56 -17.41 11.74
N ALA A 45 16.84 -18.26 12.70
CA ALA A 45 16.07 -18.57 13.88
C ALA A 45 15.48 -17.33 14.59
N ARG A 46 14.20 -17.45 14.92
CA ARG A 46 13.39 -16.48 15.64
C ARG A 46 13.84 -16.41 17.10
N PRO A 47 14.30 -15.27 17.62
CA PRO A 47 14.37 -15.10 19.06
C PRO A 47 12.95 -14.96 19.61
N GLN A 48 12.60 -15.76 20.60
CA GLN A 48 11.36 -15.64 21.34
C GLN A 48 11.37 -14.34 22.14
N PHE A 49 10.58 -13.36 21.71
CA PHE A 49 10.26 -12.21 22.55
C PHE A 49 9.07 -12.57 23.44
N GLN A 50 9.34 -12.60 24.74
CA GLN A 50 8.30 -12.63 25.77
C GLN A 50 7.51 -11.33 25.76
N PRO A 51 6.19 -11.34 25.98
CA PRO A 51 5.38 -10.14 26.06
C PRO A 51 5.70 -9.39 27.35
N ILE A 52 6.22 -8.18 27.24
CA ILE A 52 6.29 -7.24 28.35
C ILE A 52 4.90 -6.69 28.58
N SER A 53 4.18 -7.29 29.52
CA SER A 53 2.99 -6.73 30.14
C SER A 53 3.42 -5.54 31.01
N SER A 54 2.72 -4.43 30.88
CA SER A 54 2.70 -3.20 31.68
C SER A 54 3.19 -1.92 31.00
N ILE A 55 2.35 -1.34 30.14
CA ILE A 55 2.27 0.12 29.97
C ILE A 55 0.78 0.49 29.95
N GLN A 56 0.16 0.43 31.10
CA GLN A 56 -1.22 0.88 31.30
C GLN A 56 -1.36 1.95 32.40
N SER A 57 -0.34 2.78 32.61
CA SER A 57 -0.45 3.85 33.62
C SER A 57 0.36 5.12 33.27
N LEU A 58 0.02 5.78 32.15
CA LEU A 58 0.58 7.12 31.86
C LEU A 58 -0.45 8.04 31.16
N PHE A 59 -1.72 7.92 31.56
CA PHE A 59 -2.69 8.98 31.28
C PHE A 59 -3.31 9.41 32.63
N GLN A 60 -2.54 10.17 33.39
CA GLN A 60 -3.08 10.98 34.46
C GLN A 60 -2.99 12.45 34.03
N ALA A 61 -4.15 13.08 34.05
CA ALA A 61 -4.40 14.44 33.64
C ALA A 61 -3.58 15.43 34.48
N ASN A 62 -2.83 16.32 33.83
CA ASN A 62 -2.39 17.56 34.44
C ASN A 62 -3.41 18.65 34.12
N SER A 63 -4.27 18.91 35.09
CA SER A 63 -5.08 20.12 35.18
C SER A 63 -4.17 21.30 35.53
N PHE A 64 -4.09 22.28 34.65
CA PHE A 64 -3.47 23.56 34.96
C PHE A 64 -4.46 24.43 35.73
N ALA A 65 -4.17 24.62 36.99
CA ALA A 65 -4.81 25.66 37.80
C ALA A 65 -4.21 27.04 37.46
N THR A 66 -5.06 27.95 37.01
CA THR A 66 -4.76 29.36 36.88
C THR A 66 -4.69 30.00 38.26
N ALA A 67 -3.56 30.56 38.64
CA ALA A 67 -3.44 31.44 39.79
C ALA A 67 -3.01 32.82 39.30
N SER A 68 -3.86 33.77 39.59
CA SER A 68 -3.75 35.21 39.36
C SER A 68 -2.66 35.86 40.19
N THR A 69 -1.95 36.82 39.57
CA THR A 69 -0.96 37.70 40.15
C THR A 69 -1.56 38.84 40.99
N PRO A 70 -0.80 39.45 41.92
CA PRO A 70 -0.87 40.89 42.10
C PRO A 70 0.50 41.56 41.88
N LEU A 71 0.40 42.69 41.21
CA LEU A 71 1.43 43.72 40.99
C LEU A 71 2.02 44.29 42.29
N LYS A 72 3.37 44.46 42.33
CA LYS A 72 3.96 45.55 43.14
C LYS A 72 5.26 46.11 42.54
N ALA A 73 5.32 47.39 42.56
CA ALA A 73 6.14 48.44 42.02
C ALA A 73 7.67 48.37 42.07
N SER A 74 8.23 48.91 41.01
CA SER A 74 9.39 49.81 40.82
C SER A 74 10.55 49.78 41.80
N LYS A 75 11.81 49.62 41.26
CA LYS A 75 12.96 50.52 41.49
C LYS A 75 14.00 50.39 40.40
N THR A 76 14.38 51.48 39.81
CA THR A 76 15.36 51.75 38.75
C THR A 76 16.82 51.71 39.24
N PRO A 77 17.83 52.03 38.43
CA PRO A 77 18.82 51.05 37.91
C PRO A 77 20.24 51.31 38.51
N LYS A 78 21.11 50.31 38.40
CA LYS A 78 22.54 50.55 38.58
C LYS A 78 23.35 49.85 37.46
N ALA A 79 23.93 50.68 36.64
CA ALA A 79 24.85 50.32 35.62
C ALA A 79 26.11 49.65 36.20
N LYS A 80 26.58 48.55 35.59
CA LYS A 80 27.99 48.13 35.63
C LYS A 80 28.37 47.36 34.38
N THR A 81 29.25 47.91 33.67
CA THR A 81 30.26 47.52 32.67
C THR A 81 30.38 46.06 32.23
N PRO A 82 30.81 45.86 30.96
CA PRO A 82 30.86 44.57 30.28
C PRO A 82 32.11 43.76 30.71
N LYS A 83 31.95 42.47 30.98
CA LYS A 83 33.04 41.49 31.02
C LYS A 83 32.82 40.49 29.91
N THR A 84 33.58 40.67 28.84
CA THR A 84 33.99 39.68 27.88
C THR A 84 34.55 38.43 28.56
N ALA A 85 33.92 37.29 28.35
CA ALA A 85 34.56 35.98 28.29
C ALA A 85 33.54 34.96 27.73
N ALA A 86 33.65 34.69 26.46
CA ALA A 86 33.01 33.53 25.85
C ALA A 86 33.70 32.25 26.34
N SER A 87 33.21 31.68 27.42
CA SER A 87 33.52 30.30 27.75
C SER A 87 32.48 29.42 27.05
N LYS A 88 32.89 28.71 25.99
CA LYS A 88 32.16 27.55 25.45
C LYS A 88 32.04 26.53 26.58
N ALA A 89 31.00 26.63 27.39
CA ALA A 89 30.63 25.58 28.33
C ALA A 89 30.35 24.31 27.51
N LYS A 90 31.23 23.31 27.61
CA LYS A 90 30.95 21.95 27.14
C LYS A 90 29.69 21.51 27.86
N LYS A 91 28.56 21.39 27.09
CA LYS A 91 27.31 20.87 27.62
C LYS A 91 27.59 19.50 28.24
N ALA A 92 27.31 19.35 29.54
CA ALA A 92 27.42 18.07 30.23
C ALA A 92 26.63 16.98 29.46
N PRO A 93 27.12 15.76 29.47
CA PRO A 93 26.40 14.67 28.77
C PRO A 93 25.01 14.54 29.37
N LEU A 94 23.98 14.49 28.46
CA LEU A 94 22.59 14.34 28.83
C LEU A 94 22.40 13.05 29.64
N SER A 95 21.60 13.06 30.70
CA SER A 95 21.25 11.85 31.44
C SER A 95 20.52 10.86 30.51
N GLU A 96 20.61 9.56 30.77
CA GLU A 96 19.98 8.50 29.95
C GLU A 96 18.50 8.79 29.71
N LYS A 97 17.75 9.22 30.72
CA LYS A 97 16.34 9.59 30.62
C LYS A 97 16.12 10.78 29.67
N GLN A 98 17.04 11.75 29.65
CA GLN A 98 16.95 12.89 28.72
C GLN A 98 17.30 12.47 27.29
N GLN A 99 18.26 11.56 27.11
CA GLN A 99 18.60 11.00 25.81
C GLN A 99 17.44 10.19 25.23
N GLU A 100 16.76 9.38 26.05
CA GLU A 100 15.59 8.61 25.65
C GLU A 100 14.40 9.52 25.26
N ALA A 101 14.11 10.53 26.07
CA ALA A 101 13.09 11.53 25.75
C ALA A 101 13.39 12.27 24.44
N LEU A 102 14.66 12.58 24.16
CA LEU A 102 15.09 13.21 22.91
C LEU A 102 14.87 12.26 21.72
N LYS A 103 15.24 10.98 21.84
CA LYS A 103 15.01 9.96 20.80
C LYS A 103 13.52 9.84 20.48
N ILE A 104 12.66 9.76 21.50
CA ILE A 104 11.21 9.69 21.32
C ILE A 104 10.67 10.95 20.61
N LYS A 105 11.17 12.13 21.00
CA LYS A 105 10.80 13.40 20.35
C LYS A 105 11.20 13.42 18.88
N GLN A 106 12.41 12.98 18.56
CA GLN A 106 12.92 12.87 17.18
C GLN A 106 12.09 11.88 16.35
N GLN A 107 11.78 10.70 16.90
CA GLN A 107 10.95 9.72 16.24
C GLN A 107 9.54 10.26 15.93
N ARG A 108 8.91 10.97 16.88
CA ARG A 108 7.61 11.61 16.67
C ARG A 108 7.66 12.69 15.60
N ALA A 109 8.72 13.50 15.58
CA ALA A 109 8.93 14.52 14.56
C ALA A 109 9.09 13.88 13.17
N HIS A 110 9.92 12.85 13.06
CA HIS A 110 10.13 12.11 11.81
C HIS A 110 8.82 11.46 11.30
N ILE A 111 8.04 10.81 12.19
CA ILE A 111 6.72 10.27 11.82
C ILE A 111 5.76 11.36 11.33
N LYS A 112 5.81 12.55 11.93
CA LYS A 112 4.98 13.70 11.49
C LYS A 112 5.38 14.16 10.09
N GLU A 113 6.67 14.25 9.82
CA GLU A 113 7.22 14.61 8.51
C GLU A 113 6.84 13.56 7.44
N LEU A 114 7.06 12.28 7.72
CA LEU A 114 6.64 11.20 6.82
C LEU A 114 5.13 11.23 6.52
N LYS A 115 4.29 11.56 7.50
CA LYS A 115 2.84 11.70 7.27
C LYS A 115 2.51 12.90 6.39
N ALA A 116 3.25 13.99 6.47
CA ALA A 116 3.07 15.15 5.60
C ALA A 116 3.47 14.80 4.16
N THR A 117 4.60 14.12 3.96
CA THR A 117 5.08 13.69 2.65
C THR A 117 4.20 12.60 2.02
N ALA A 118 3.58 11.73 2.83
CA ALA A 118 2.81 10.55 2.39
C ALA A 118 1.56 10.88 1.56
N LEU A 119 1.21 12.11 1.34
CA LEU A 119 0.03 12.61 0.63
C LEU A 119 -1.29 11.96 1.12
N VAL A 120 -2.34 12.72 1.20
CA VAL A 120 -3.65 12.23 1.63
C VAL A 120 -4.51 11.96 0.41
N ARG A 121 -4.99 10.73 0.26
CA ARG A 121 -5.89 10.35 -0.84
C ARG A 121 -7.25 11.05 -0.69
N PRO A 122 -7.95 11.32 -1.80
CA PRO A 122 -9.31 11.85 -1.74
C PRO A 122 -10.24 10.90 -0.98
N LYS A 123 -11.24 11.48 -0.32
CA LYS A 123 -12.25 10.72 0.42
C LYS A 123 -13.10 9.92 -0.57
N ARG A 124 -13.20 8.61 -0.35
CA ARG A 124 -13.94 7.72 -1.23
C ARG A 124 -15.43 7.70 -0.87
N LEU A 125 -16.26 7.73 -1.90
CA LEU A 125 -17.68 7.44 -1.80
C LEU A 125 -17.92 5.94 -1.60
N VAL A 126 -19.03 5.58 -0.99
CA VAL A 126 -19.42 4.17 -0.76
C VAL A 126 -19.75 3.50 -2.10
N THR A 127 -19.19 2.32 -2.35
CA THR A 127 -19.25 1.63 -3.66
C THR A 127 -19.96 0.28 -3.60
N SER A 128 -20.81 0.05 -2.62
CA SER A 128 -21.64 -1.13 -2.51
C SER A 128 -23.08 -0.75 -2.14
N ALA A 129 -24.07 -1.41 -2.75
CA ALA A 129 -25.48 -1.18 -2.44
C ALA A 129 -25.80 -1.36 -0.96
N TYR A 130 -25.25 -2.43 -0.36
CA TYR A 130 -25.35 -2.67 1.09
C TYR A 130 -24.80 -1.53 1.92
N GLY A 131 -23.60 -1.04 1.58
CA GLY A 131 -22.96 0.07 2.29
C GLY A 131 -23.74 1.38 2.16
N LEU A 132 -24.34 1.65 1.01
CA LEU A 132 -25.21 2.83 0.79
C LEU A 132 -26.44 2.75 1.67
N ALA A 133 -27.22 1.66 1.59
CA ALA A 133 -28.40 1.45 2.42
C ALA A 133 -28.09 1.58 3.91
N MET A 134 -27.00 0.98 4.34
CA MET A 134 -26.55 1.06 5.73
C MET A 134 -26.20 2.49 6.12
N THR A 135 -25.49 3.22 5.26
CA THR A 135 -25.09 4.61 5.54
C THR A 135 -26.31 5.53 5.60
N GLU A 136 -27.27 5.38 4.67
CA GLU A 136 -28.52 6.12 4.66
C GLU A 136 -29.31 5.90 5.96
N LYS A 137 -29.51 4.63 6.34
CA LYS A 137 -30.25 4.30 7.56
C LYS A 137 -29.54 4.78 8.83
N LEU A 138 -28.21 4.67 8.89
CA LEU A 138 -27.43 5.18 10.01
C LEU A 138 -27.52 6.71 10.15
N GLN A 139 -27.61 7.45 9.04
CA GLN A 139 -27.81 8.89 9.07
C GLN A 139 -29.21 9.26 9.57
N GLU A 140 -30.24 8.52 9.15
CA GLU A 140 -31.64 8.71 9.58
C GLU A 140 -31.81 8.50 11.09
N VAL A 141 -31.22 7.43 11.64
CA VAL A 141 -31.35 7.08 13.07
C VAL A 141 -30.30 7.74 13.98
N LYS A 142 -29.48 8.62 13.41
CA LYS A 142 -28.38 9.26 14.13
C LYS A 142 -28.90 10.10 15.31
N GLY A 143 -28.40 9.78 16.49
CA GLY A 143 -28.76 10.49 17.74
C GLY A 143 -30.05 9.98 18.39
N GLN A 144 -30.80 9.08 17.76
CA GLN A 144 -32.02 8.48 18.33
C GLN A 144 -31.73 7.22 19.12
N TYR A 145 -30.68 6.49 18.75
CA TYR A 145 -30.31 5.20 19.35
C TYR A 145 -28.83 5.16 19.74
N PRO A 146 -28.46 4.33 20.73
CA PRO A 146 -27.07 3.99 21.00
C PRO A 146 -26.39 3.42 19.77
N VAL A 147 -25.08 3.66 19.60
CA VAL A 147 -24.31 3.26 18.39
C VAL A 147 -24.49 1.80 18.01
N LYS A 148 -24.54 0.89 19.00
CA LYS A 148 -24.71 -0.55 18.77
C LYS A 148 -26.08 -0.88 18.19
N GLU A 149 -27.14 -0.25 18.70
CA GLU A 149 -28.51 -0.45 18.21
C GLU A 149 -28.71 0.18 16.84
N ALA A 150 -28.25 1.43 16.64
CA ALA A 150 -28.27 2.06 15.33
C ALA A 150 -27.58 1.19 14.27
N TRP A 151 -26.44 0.60 14.60
CA TRP A 151 -25.75 -0.33 13.71
C TRP A 151 -26.60 -1.55 13.36
N SER A 152 -27.25 -2.18 14.37
CA SER A 152 -28.15 -3.32 14.14
C SER A 152 -29.33 -2.98 13.23
N ILE A 153 -29.94 -1.79 13.43
CA ILE A 153 -31.02 -1.27 12.58
C ILE A 153 -30.52 -1.08 11.13
N GLY A 154 -29.32 -0.52 10.96
CA GLY A 154 -28.70 -0.34 9.64
C GLY A 154 -28.45 -1.67 8.91
N VAL A 155 -27.94 -2.69 9.63
CA VAL A 155 -27.72 -4.03 9.09
C VAL A 155 -29.06 -4.68 8.67
N GLN A 156 -30.07 -4.63 9.53
CA GLN A 156 -31.41 -5.16 9.22
C GLN A 156 -31.99 -4.51 7.98
N HIS A 157 -31.96 -3.17 7.88
CA HIS A 157 -32.44 -2.44 6.70
C HIS A 157 -31.67 -2.88 5.43
N ALA A 158 -30.34 -2.90 5.46
CA ALA A 158 -29.53 -3.26 4.31
C ALA A 158 -29.73 -4.73 3.84
N THR A 159 -30.12 -5.63 4.75
CA THR A 159 -30.41 -7.04 4.41
C THR A 159 -31.84 -7.25 3.90
N SER A 160 -32.80 -6.43 4.34
CA SER A 160 -34.22 -6.54 4.00
C SER A 160 -34.63 -5.77 2.73
N LEU A 161 -33.71 -5.18 2.00
CA LEU A 161 -33.95 -4.43 0.77
C LEU A 161 -34.69 -5.27 -0.29
N SER A 162 -35.70 -4.67 -0.91
CA SER A 162 -36.38 -5.23 -2.07
C SER A 162 -35.44 -5.32 -3.29
N PRO A 163 -35.70 -6.22 -4.26
CA PRO A 163 -34.90 -6.31 -5.47
C PRO A 163 -34.81 -4.98 -6.26
N GLN A 164 -35.88 -4.19 -6.27
CA GLN A 164 -35.92 -2.90 -6.95
C GLN A 164 -35.05 -1.85 -6.26
N GLU A 165 -35.11 -1.74 -4.93
CA GLU A 165 -34.27 -0.84 -4.14
C GLU A 165 -32.81 -1.22 -4.26
N LYS A 166 -32.51 -2.52 -4.17
CA LYS A 166 -31.16 -3.04 -4.36
C LYS A 166 -30.60 -2.70 -5.75
N GLY A 167 -31.45 -2.77 -6.80
CA GLY A 167 -31.06 -2.36 -8.16
C GLY A 167 -30.72 -0.87 -8.26
N LYS A 168 -31.54 0.02 -7.64
CA LYS A 168 -31.29 1.47 -7.60
C LYS A 168 -29.98 1.78 -6.87
N LEU A 169 -29.78 1.19 -5.67
CA LEU A 169 -28.57 1.39 -4.88
C LEU A 169 -27.34 0.78 -5.58
N GLN A 170 -27.49 -0.29 -6.35
CA GLN A 170 -26.40 -0.86 -7.15
C GLN A 170 -25.98 0.11 -8.27
N ALA A 171 -26.93 0.71 -8.97
CA ALA A 171 -26.62 1.71 -9.99
C ALA A 171 -25.91 2.94 -9.39
N GLN A 172 -26.35 3.39 -8.21
CA GLN A 172 -25.66 4.47 -7.48
C GLN A 172 -24.26 4.06 -7.01
N ALA A 173 -24.08 2.82 -6.54
CA ALA A 173 -22.78 2.29 -6.15
C ALA A 173 -21.81 2.23 -7.34
N ASP A 174 -22.31 1.89 -8.54
CA ASP A 174 -21.52 1.85 -9.77
C ASP A 174 -21.14 3.27 -10.23
N ALA A 175 -22.06 4.24 -10.16
CA ALA A 175 -21.77 5.65 -10.39
C ALA A 175 -20.72 6.18 -9.41
N ASN A 176 -20.82 5.85 -8.12
CA ASN A 176 -19.84 6.21 -7.10
C ASN A 176 -18.46 5.55 -7.38
N ARG A 177 -18.44 4.35 -7.93
CA ARG A 177 -17.19 3.67 -8.32
C ARG A 177 -16.48 4.44 -9.44
N ALA A 178 -17.23 4.86 -10.46
CA ALA A 178 -16.71 5.67 -11.56
C ALA A 178 -16.24 7.05 -11.05
N ALA A 179 -17.02 7.71 -10.19
CA ALA A 179 -16.65 8.99 -9.58
C ALA A 179 -15.38 8.88 -8.71
N ASN A 180 -15.24 7.81 -7.92
CA ASN A 180 -14.04 7.55 -7.14
C ASN A 180 -12.80 7.33 -8.01
N ALA A 181 -12.95 6.63 -9.14
CA ALA A 181 -11.86 6.42 -10.10
C ALA A 181 -11.42 7.76 -10.70
N ALA A 182 -12.38 8.55 -11.22
CA ALA A 182 -12.10 9.86 -11.80
C ALA A 182 -11.47 10.83 -10.79
N ALA A 183 -11.97 10.85 -9.55
CA ALA A 183 -11.41 11.69 -8.48
C ALA A 183 -9.97 11.25 -8.11
N TYR A 184 -9.71 9.95 -8.11
CA TYR A 184 -8.37 9.42 -7.85
C TYR A 184 -7.39 9.78 -8.97
N ASP A 185 -7.79 9.61 -10.23
CA ASP A 185 -6.96 9.93 -11.40
C ASP A 185 -6.66 11.44 -11.49
N ALA A 186 -7.67 12.28 -11.24
CA ALA A 186 -7.48 13.74 -11.18
C ALA A 186 -6.51 14.12 -10.06
N TRP A 187 -6.66 13.49 -8.88
CA TRP A 187 -5.76 13.73 -7.76
C TRP A 187 -4.33 13.25 -8.04
N VAL A 188 -4.14 12.09 -8.68
CA VAL A 188 -2.80 11.62 -9.10
C VAL A 188 -2.19 12.59 -10.09
N LYS A 189 -2.96 13.05 -11.10
CA LYS A 189 -2.49 14.00 -12.11
C LYS A 189 -2.15 15.38 -11.54
N SER A 190 -2.74 15.79 -10.42
CA SER A 190 -2.42 17.06 -9.74
C SER A 190 -1.05 17.05 -9.03
N HIS A 191 -0.40 15.89 -8.91
CA HIS A 191 0.91 15.74 -8.31
C HIS A 191 1.95 15.35 -9.37
N THR A 192 3.20 15.78 -9.15
CA THR A 192 4.30 15.36 -10.01
C THR A 192 4.68 13.90 -9.75
N PRO A 193 5.23 13.17 -10.74
CA PRO A 193 5.73 11.80 -10.52
C PRO A 193 6.75 11.71 -9.38
N LEU A 194 7.61 12.72 -9.21
CA LEU A 194 8.58 12.77 -8.11
C LEU A 194 7.88 12.86 -6.74
N GLN A 195 6.88 13.73 -6.61
CA GLN A 195 6.08 13.81 -5.38
C GLN A 195 5.40 12.49 -5.03
N ILE A 196 4.92 11.75 -6.03
CA ILE A 196 4.29 10.43 -5.82
C ILE A 196 5.34 9.38 -5.42
N LYS A 197 6.55 9.40 -6.01
CA LYS A 197 7.68 8.55 -5.62
C LYS A 197 8.03 8.77 -4.13
N ASP A 198 8.20 10.03 -3.73
CA ASP A 198 8.53 10.40 -2.35
C ASP A 198 7.42 10.01 -1.37
N ALA A 199 6.16 10.25 -1.76
CA ALA A 199 5.01 9.82 -0.99
C ALA A 199 4.95 8.29 -0.83
N ASN A 200 5.29 7.52 -1.85
CA ASN A 200 5.33 6.07 -1.78
C ASN A 200 6.47 5.57 -0.87
N THR A 201 7.61 6.22 -0.91
CA THR A 201 8.74 5.94 0.01
C THR A 201 8.35 6.23 1.46
N ALA A 202 7.72 7.38 1.71
CA ALA A 202 7.22 7.75 3.03
C ALA A 202 6.15 6.76 3.53
N ARG A 203 5.22 6.32 2.68
CA ARG A 203 4.18 5.32 2.98
C ARG A 203 4.77 3.96 3.35
N LEU A 204 5.79 3.51 2.61
CA LEU A 204 6.50 2.27 2.90
C LEU A 204 7.18 2.34 4.27
N THR A 205 7.87 3.45 4.56
CA THR A 205 8.53 3.69 5.86
C THR A 205 7.51 3.75 7.00
N LEU A 206 6.39 4.45 6.83
CA LEU A 206 5.30 4.49 7.82
C LEU A 206 4.70 3.11 8.08
N SER A 207 4.57 2.27 7.04
CA SER A 207 4.07 0.90 7.19
C SER A 207 5.06 0.00 7.96
N ARG A 208 6.37 0.25 7.84
CA ARG A 208 7.42 -0.47 8.58
C ARG A 208 7.50 -0.04 10.04
N ILE A 209 7.36 1.26 10.31
CA ILE A 209 7.43 1.81 11.69
C ILE A 209 6.15 1.52 12.46
N GLY A 210 4.99 1.58 11.81
CA GLY A 210 3.68 1.48 12.43
C GLY A 210 3.01 0.11 12.24
N LYS A 211 1.89 -0.08 12.96
CA LYS A 211 1.02 -1.26 12.79
C LYS A 211 0.03 -1.08 11.61
N LYS A 212 -0.03 0.12 11.02
CA LYS A 212 -0.98 0.47 9.96
C LYS A 212 -0.31 0.36 8.59
N THR A 213 -0.96 -0.35 7.67
CA THR A 213 -0.53 -0.43 6.27
C THR A 213 -0.91 0.83 5.50
N TYR A 214 0.06 1.40 4.80
CA TYR A 214 -0.11 2.52 3.88
C TYR A 214 0.11 2.02 2.45
N PRO A 215 -0.96 1.67 1.70
CA PRO A 215 -0.80 1.14 0.35
C PRO A 215 -0.20 2.19 -0.60
N ALA A 216 0.68 1.77 -1.50
CA ALA A 216 1.31 2.65 -2.48
C ALA A 216 0.28 3.36 -3.38
N ILE A 217 0.59 4.57 -3.79
CA ILE A 217 -0.15 5.32 -4.80
C ILE A 217 0.20 4.70 -6.16
N LYS A 218 -0.81 4.28 -6.92
CA LYS A 218 -0.62 3.80 -8.29
C LYS A 218 -0.63 4.99 -9.23
N ASP A 219 0.36 5.09 -10.06
CA ASP A 219 0.50 6.11 -11.11
C ASP A 219 1.21 5.45 -12.30
N ASP A 220 0.56 5.42 -13.45
CA ASP A 220 1.08 4.79 -14.66
C ASP A 220 2.25 5.57 -15.29
N ARG A 221 2.48 6.81 -14.86
CA ARG A 221 3.62 7.65 -15.28
C ARG A 221 4.93 7.26 -14.62
N LEU A 222 4.87 6.45 -13.55
CA LEU A 222 6.07 6.03 -12.83
C LEU A 222 6.81 4.92 -13.60
N PRO A 223 8.15 5.00 -13.74
CA PRO A 223 8.95 3.95 -14.34
C PRO A 223 8.72 2.61 -13.64
N LYS A 224 8.48 1.56 -14.42
CA LYS A 224 8.36 0.21 -13.89
C LYS A 224 9.74 -0.29 -13.49
N THR A 225 9.86 -0.84 -12.28
CA THR A 225 11.10 -1.42 -11.78
C THR A 225 11.64 -2.49 -12.74
N PRO A 226 12.98 -2.54 -12.97
CA PRO A 226 13.56 -3.50 -13.89
C PRO A 226 13.38 -4.93 -13.39
N GLN A 227 13.21 -5.85 -14.32
CA GLN A 227 13.03 -7.26 -14.04
C GLN A 227 14.39 -7.98 -13.98
N SER A 228 14.50 -8.99 -13.13
CA SER A 228 15.66 -9.88 -13.13
C SER A 228 15.54 -10.94 -14.25
N ALA A 229 16.65 -11.53 -14.68
CA ALA A 229 16.69 -12.58 -15.67
C ALA A 229 15.71 -13.72 -15.37
N TYR A 230 15.67 -14.16 -14.11
CA TYR A 230 14.71 -15.16 -13.65
C TYR A 230 13.25 -14.74 -13.81
N ILE A 231 12.90 -13.49 -13.47
CA ILE A 231 11.52 -12.99 -13.61
C ILE A 231 11.12 -12.90 -15.10
N ILE A 232 12.03 -12.47 -15.97
CA ILE A 232 11.79 -12.44 -17.42
C ILE A 232 11.50 -13.85 -17.93
N PHE A 233 12.34 -14.84 -17.54
CA PHE A 233 12.11 -16.24 -17.87
C PHE A 233 10.76 -16.75 -17.38
N VAL A 234 10.43 -16.52 -16.09
CA VAL A 234 9.16 -16.96 -15.52
C VAL A 234 7.96 -16.34 -16.27
N THR A 235 8.04 -15.05 -16.60
CA THR A 235 6.96 -14.37 -17.33
C THR A 235 6.73 -14.99 -18.71
N GLN A 236 7.80 -15.20 -19.48
CA GLN A 236 7.73 -15.81 -20.80
C GLN A 236 7.22 -17.26 -20.74
N ARG A 237 7.68 -18.04 -19.74
CA ARG A 237 7.20 -19.42 -19.56
C ARG A 237 5.72 -19.46 -19.18
N MET A 238 5.26 -18.57 -18.31
CA MET A 238 3.85 -18.47 -17.94
C MET A 238 2.94 -18.10 -19.12
N GLU A 239 3.43 -17.31 -20.07
CA GLU A 239 2.71 -16.95 -21.29
C GLU A 239 2.69 -18.08 -22.33
N THR A 240 3.78 -18.83 -22.44
CA THR A 240 3.95 -19.88 -23.47
C THR A 240 3.39 -21.24 -23.08
N LEU A 241 3.36 -21.55 -21.78
CA LEU A 241 2.89 -22.85 -21.30
C LEU A 241 1.44 -22.76 -20.85
N ASN A 242 0.61 -23.61 -21.42
CA ASN A 242 -0.77 -23.76 -21.00
C ASN A 242 -0.82 -24.57 -19.71
N TYR A 243 -0.90 -23.87 -18.57
CA TYR A 243 -1.02 -24.50 -17.25
C TYR A 243 -2.48 -24.80 -16.87
N GLU A 244 -3.32 -25.18 -17.83
CA GLU A 244 -4.71 -25.54 -17.58
C GLU A 244 -4.82 -26.57 -16.44
N GLY A 245 -5.56 -26.19 -15.41
CA GLY A 245 -5.81 -27.04 -14.24
C GLY A 245 -4.76 -26.99 -13.12
N LYS A 246 -3.61 -26.29 -13.30
CA LYS A 246 -2.61 -26.10 -12.23
C LYS A 246 -2.79 -24.74 -11.53
N SER A 247 -2.51 -24.71 -10.25
CA SER A 247 -2.43 -23.45 -9.54
C SER A 247 -1.18 -22.66 -9.96
N VAL A 248 -1.23 -21.32 -9.87
CA VAL A 248 -0.07 -20.45 -10.15
C VAL A 248 1.17 -20.87 -9.33
N THR A 249 0.97 -21.32 -8.09
CA THR A 249 2.06 -21.79 -7.22
C THR A 249 2.72 -23.06 -7.73
N GLU A 250 1.96 -24.00 -8.27
CA GLU A 250 2.48 -25.23 -8.87
C GLU A 250 3.22 -24.95 -10.18
N ALA A 251 2.65 -24.08 -11.02
CA ALA A 251 3.31 -23.63 -12.25
C ALA A 251 4.69 -23.01 -11.97
N ILE A 252 4.76 -22.10 -10.99
CA ILE A 252 6.04 -21.47 -10.60
C ILE A 252 7.05 -22.48 -10.08
N LYS A 253 6.64 -23.53 -9.35
CA LYS A 253 7.57 -24.58 -8.89
C LYS A 253 8.19 -25.32 -10.07
N VAL A 254 7.40 -25.67 -11.08
CA VAL A 254 7.89 -26.33 -12.30
C VAL A 254 8.87 -25.42 -13.04
N ILE A 255 8.50 -24.14 -13.28
CA ILE A 255 9.35 -23.17 -13.97
C ILE A 255 10.65 -22.91 -13.19
N SER A 256 10.60 -22.92 -11.85
CA SER A 256 11.80 -22.75 -11.02
C SER A 256 12.77 -23.94 -11.17
N ALA A 257 12.25 -25.17 -11.28
CA ALA A 257 13.08 -26.33 -11.57
C ALA A 257 13.71 -26.23 -12.96
N GLU A 258 12.91 -25.88 -13.98
CA GLU A 258 13.42 -25.64 -15.34
C GLU A 258 14.53 -24.59 -15.37
N TRP A 259 14.37 -23.45 -14.65
CA TRP A 259 15.42 -22.44 -14.55
C TRP A 259 16.72 -22.98 -13.96
N THR A 260 16.63 -23.85 -12.97
CA THR A 260 17.81 -24.41 -12.31
C THR A 260 18.60 -25.32 -13.29
N GLU A 261 17.87 -26.10 -14.09
CA GLU A 261 18.43 -27.06 -15.07
C GLU A 261 18.87 -26.37 -16.37
N LEU A 262 18.48 -25.11 -16.61
CA LEU A 262 18.80 -24.39 -17.84
C LEU A 262 20.30 -24.29 -18.06
N PRO A 263 20.81 -24.54 -19.28
CA PRO A 263 22.21 -24.33 -19.61
C PRO A 263 22.64 -22.87 -19.41
N GLN A 264 23.92 -22.65 -19.08
CA GLN A 264 24.45 -21.31 -18.86
C GLN A 264 24.26 -20.38 -20.07
N SER A 265 24.42 -20.89 -21.27
CA SER A 265 24.22 -20.13 -22.52
C SER A 265 22.80 -19.56 -22.66
N GLU A 266 21.77 -20.30 -22.20
CA GLU A 266 20.40 -19.83 -22.20
C GLU A 266 20.16 -18.85 -21.07
N LYS A 267 20.72 -19.07 -19.87
CA LYS A 267 20.71 -18.10 -18.78
C LYS A 267 21.34 -16.77 -19.19
N ASP A 268 22.44 -16.82 -19.96
CA ASP A 268 23.12 -15.63 -20.47
C ASP A 268 22.23 -14.81 -21.42
N HIS A 269 21.36 -15.47 -22.19
CA HIS A 269 20.36 -14.78 -22.99
C HIS A 269 19.42 -13.96 -22.10
N TYR A 270 18.90 -14.52 -21.01
CA TYR A 270 18.04 -13.81 -20.06
C TYR A 270 18.79 -12.73 -19.28
N HIS A 271 20.07 -12.90 -19.02
CA HIS A 271 20.91 -11.85 -18.45
C HIS A 271 21.08 -10.66 -19.40
N LYS A 272 21.18 -10.88 -20.72
CA LYS A 272 21.19 -9.79 -21.71
C LYS A 272 19.87 -9.01 -21.67
N LEU A 273 18.73 -9.71 -21.67
CA LEU A 273 17.42 -9.09 -21.56
C LEU A 273 17.26 -8.28 -20.26
N GLN A 274 17.81 -8.77 -19.14
CA GLN A 274 17.85 -8.03 -17.88
C GLN A 274 18.65 -6.72 -18.01
N VAL A 275 19.79 -6.73 -18.70
CA VAL A 275 20.60 -5.53 -18.93
C VAL A 275 19.84 -4.53 -19.80
N GLU A 276 19.19 -4.98 -20.86
CA GLU A 276 18.35 -4.13 -21.72
C GLU A 276 17.20 -3.49 -20.94
N ASP A 277 16.50 -4.27 -20.12
CA ASP A 277 15.42 -3.78 -19.25
C ASP A 277 15.93 -2.78 -18.19
N ARG A 278 17.16 -3.00 -17.70
CA ARG A 278 17.81 -2.05 -16.79
C ARG A 278 18.12 -0.71 -17.51
N GLN A 279 18.61 -0.76 -18.72
CA GLN A 279 18.87 0.46 -19.53
C GLN A 279 17.57 1.22 -19.82
N ARG A 280 16.48 0.49 -20.16
CA ARG A 280 15.14 1.08 -20.28
C ARG A 280 14.75 1.83 -19.03
N TYR A 281 14.86 1.16 -17.85
CA TYR A 281 14.51 1.77 -16.56
C TYR A 281 15.36 3.01 -16.24
N GLU A 282 16.65 2.99 -16.50
CA GLU A 282 17.54 4.12 -16.27
C GLU A 282 17.16 5.32 -17.12
N LYS A 283 16.82 5.09 -18.39
CA LYS A 283 16.33 6.11 -19.30
C LYS A 283 15.00 6.69 -18.84
N GLU A 284 14.00 5.83 -18.58
CA GLU A 284 12.69 6.27 -18.07
C GLU A 284 12.82 7.01 -16.74
N HIS A 285 13.69 6.55 -15.84
CA HIS A 285 13.93 7.18 -14.54
C HIS A 285 14.50 8.60 -14.70
N GLN A 286 15.46 8.78 -15.60
CA GLN A 286 16.04 10.09 -15.92
C GLN A 286 15.00 11.01 -16.56
N GLU A 287 14.18 10.49 -17.48
CA GLU A 287 13.13 11.27 -18.15
C GLU A 287 12.03 11.73 -17.19
N VAL A 288 11.61 10.86 -16.28
CA VAL A 288 10.46 11.11 -15.39
C VAL A 288 10.86 11.91 -14.14
N TYR A 289 12.04 11.65 -13.58
CA TYR A 289 12.46 12.26 -12.31
C TYR A 289 13.57 13.29 -12.46
N GLY A 290 14.25 13.34 -13.61
CA GLY A 290 15.41 14.23 -13.83
C GLY A 290 16.68 13.78 -13.09
N GLU A 291 16.66 12.61 -12.45
CA GLU A 291 17.74 12.08 -11.62
C GLU A 291 18.21 10.71 -12.16
N PRO A 292 19.48 10.36 -12.02
CA PRO A 292 19.95 9.03 -12.39
C PRO A 292 19.30 7.95 -11.51
N ALA A 293 19.06 6.79 -12.11
CA ALA A 293 18.50 5.67 -11.38
C ALA A 293 19.45 5.18 -10.25
N PRO A 294 18.93 4.80 -9.08
CA PRO A 294 19.76 4.31 -8.00
C PRO A 294 20.52 3.04 -8.42
N LYS A 295 21.80 2.94 -8.10
CA LYS A 295 22.58 1.71 -8.30
C LYS A 295 21.97 0.61 -7.42
N SER A 296 21.53 -0.47 -8.05
CA SER A 296 20.96 -1.60 -7.32
C SER A 296 22.06 -2.59 -6.96
N SER A 297 22.17 -2.92 -5.68
CA SER A 297 23.07 -3.99 -5.22
C SER A 297 22.65 -5.40 -5.65
N VAL A 298 21.42 -5.53 -6.17
CA VAL A 298 20.84 -6.82 -6.58
C VAL A 298 21.19 -7.17 -8.04
N TYR A 299 21.44 -6.14 -8.86
CA TYR A 299 21.76 -6.34 -10.28
C TYR A 299 23.28 -6.26 -10.47
N LYS A 300 23.95 -7.42 -10.30
CA LYS A 300 25.33 -7.56 -10.71
C LYS A 300 25.37 -7.56 -12.23
N THR A 301 26.24 -6.76 -12.80
CA THR A 301 26.54 -6.80 -14.23
C THR A 301 27.42 -8.03 -14.52
N PRO A 302 27.52 -8.50 -15.77
CA PRO A 302 28.46 -9.58 -16.11
C PRO A 302 29.91 -9.29 -15.70
N GLU A 303 30.28 -8.00 -15.60
CA GLU A 303 31.60 -7.54 -15.13
C GLU A 303 31.82 -7.74 -13.62
N ASP A 304 30.74 -7.86 -12.83
CA ASP A 304 30.80 -8.11 -11.38
C ASP A 304 31.04 -9.59 -11.02
N TYR A 305 31.11 -10.48 -12.02
CA TYR A 305 31.35 -11.93 -11.87
C TYR A 305 32.75 -12.37 -12.31
N ASN A 306 33.63 -11.45 -12.77
CA ASN A 306 35.02 -11.71 -13.14
C ASN A 306 35.99 -11.37 -12.01
#